data_bd84e04c6173f17be4e7be7bbdf9ac0a
#
_entry.id   bd84e04c6173f17be4e7be7bbdf9ac0a
#
_cell.length_a   1.000
_cell.length_b   1.000
_cell.length_c   1.000
_cell.angle_alpha   90.00
_cell.angle_beta   90.00
_cell.angle_gamma   90.00
#
_symmetry.space_group_name_H-M   'P 1'
#
loop_
_entity.id
_entity.type
_entity.pdbx_description
1 polymer ?
#
loop_
_entity_poly.entity_id
_entity_poly.type
_entity_poly.pdbx_seq_one_letter_code
_entity_poly.pdbx_strand_id
1 'polypeptide(L)'
;MTRTRTAMLAALTLVAGASGTALAAHSASAGAAAAACTVDYKVQNDWGSGFTAAVTVTNNGAATSNWSLGWTYAGSQKVTNGWNAKVSQSGAAVTAANESYNGTLATGGSASFGFQATYSGANAVPATFTLNGVTCNVDGGPTDPTDPTGPSDRVNNPYEGAKVYVNPEWSAKAAAEPGGSRIANQPTGVWLDRIAAINGVNGGMGLRDHLDEALTQKGSGELAVQLVIYNLPGRDCAALASNGELGPTEIDKYKTQYIDPIAEILADPKYAGLRIVTTVEIDSLPNLVTNVSGRPTATPNCDVMKANGNYQKGVGYALNKLGDIGNVYNYIDAGHHGWLGWDDNFGASADMFKTAATTEGATVGDVHGFIVNTANYSALKEDNFKIEDSVNGTSVRQSKWVDWNRYTDELSYAQAMRAKLVSIGFDQNLGMLIDTSRNGWGGTARPTGPGATTNVDTYVNGGRYDRRIHLGNWCNQSGAGLGERPQSSPAAGIDAYVWMKPPGESDGASEEIPNDEGKGFDRMCDPTYEGNARNGNNPSGALANAPVSGHWFSAQFQELMKNAYPPLS
;
A
#
# COMPACT_ATOMS: atom_id res chain seq x y z
N MET A 1 -38.17 64.61 -27.87
CA MET A 1 -39.58 64.94 -27.58
C MET A 1 -39.89 64.22 -26.26
N THR A 2 -39.79 64.93 -25.21
CA THR A 2 -40.84 65.61 -24.42
C THR A 2 -41.63 64.66 -23.51
N ARG A 3 -41.32 64.76 -22.19
CA ARG A 3 -42.24 64.94 -21.04
C ARG A 3 -43.12 63.72 -20.65
N THR A 4 -43.44 63.40 -19.39
CA THR A 4 -43.60 64.24 -18.19
C THR A 4 -43.66 63.37 -16.94
N ARG A 5 -43.27 63.90 -15.80
CA ARG A 5 -43.43 63.48 -14.42
C ARG A 5 -44.91 63.36 -13.98
N THR A 6 -45.24 62.54 -13.06
CA THR A 6 -46.20 62.95 -12.00
C THR A 6 -45.94 62.10 -10.72
N ALA A 7 -45.73 62.79 -9.61
CA ALA A 7 -45.72 62.31 -8.25
C ALA A 7 -47.13 62.49 -7.65
N MET A 8 -47.53 61.61 -6.71
CA MET A 8 -48.54 61.98 -5.70
C MET A 8 -48.32 61.20 -4.40
N LEU A 9 -48.50 61.93 -3.35
CA LEU A 9 -48.24 61.70 -1.93
C LEU A 9 -49.36 60.91 -1.20
N ALA A 10 -48.95 60.26 -0.13
CA ALA A 10 -49.54 60.14 1.22
C ALA A 10 -50.82 59.36 1.48
N ALA A 11 -50.72 58.42 2.39
CA ALA A 11 -51.47 58.46 3.68
C ALA A 11 -50.88 57.43 4.70
N LEU A 12 -50.58 57.97 5.89
CA LEU A 12 -50.18 57.26 7.11
C LEU A 12 -51.41 56.53 7.68
N THR A 13 -51.22 55.26 8.10
CA THR A 13 -52.04 54.68 9.18
C THR A 13 -51.11 53.85 10.09
N LEU A 14 -50.94 54.27 11.32
CA LEU A 14 -50.30 53.56 12.40
C LEU A 14 -51.22 52.40 12.84
N VAL A 15 -50.65 51.18 12.88
CA VAL A 15 -51.17 50.08 13.68
C VAL A 15 -50.00 49.53 14.49
N ALA A 16 -50.11 49.70 15.83
CA ALA A 16 -49.18 49.11 16.77
C ALA A 16 -49.39 47.60 16.85
N GLY A 17 -48.39 46.83 16.50
CA GLY A 17 -48.38 45.38 16.65
C GLY A 17 -47.07 44.98 17.35
N ALA A 18 -47.16 44.30 18.49
CA ALA A 18 -46.04 43.87 19.33
C ALA A 18 -45.07 42.94 18.56
N SER A 19 -43.82 43.39 18.44
CA SER A 19 -42.74 42.60 17.85
C SER A 19 -42.11 41.72 18.92
N GLY A 20 -42.43 40.45 18.91
CA GLY A 20 -41.63 39.42 19.57
C GLY A 20 -40.34 39.20 18.81
N THR A 21 -39.22 39.66 19.31
CA THR A 21 -37.89 39.31 18.81
C THR A 21 -37.56 37.88 19.19
N ALA A 22 -37.70 36.94 18.23
CA ALA A 22 -37.09 35.63 18.32
C ALA A 22 -35.58 35.81 18.16
N LEU A 23 -34.82 35.70 19.23
CA LEU A 23 -33.37 35.49 19.17
C LEU A 23 -33.12 34.12 18.58
N ALA A 24 -32.68 34.07 17.33
CA ALA A 24 -32.05 32.88 16.74
C ALA A 24 -30.73 32.66 17.51
N ALA A 25 -30.73 31.70 18.42
CA ALA A 25 -29.51 31.20 19.02
C ALA A 25 -28.73 30.47 17.89
N HIS A 26 -27.68 31.12 17.41
CA HIS A 26 -26.65 30.45 16.63
C HIS A 26 -25.93 29.52 17.63
N SER A 27 -26.21 28.22 17.52
CA SER A 27 -25.37 27.20 18.13
C SER A 27 -24.02 27.27 17.44
N ALA A 28 -23.06 27.95 18.02
CA ALA A 28 -21.67 27.78 17.65
C ALA A 28 -21.33 26.30 17.90
N SER A 29 -21.07 25.55 16.83
CA SER A 29 -20.43 24.26 16.93
C SER A 29 -19.11 24.50 17.66
N ALA A 30 -18.99 24.03 18.90
CA ALA A 30 -17.71 23.97 19.59
C ALA A 30 -16.85 23.01 18.76
N GLY A 31 -15.87 23.54 18.00
CA GLY A 31 -14.83 22.75 17.39
C GLY A 31 -14.17 21.91 18.50
N ALA A 32 -13.93 20.65 18.25
CA ALA A 32 -13.24 19.78 19.18
C ALA A 32 -11.92 20.45 19.58
N ALA A 33 -11.72 20.61 20.88
CA ALA A 33 -10.48 21.18 21.39
C ALA A 33 -9.34 20.19 21.08
N ALA A 34 -8.27 20.66 20.43
CA ALA A 34 -7.07 19.87 20.23
C ALA A 34 -6.64 19.23 21.57
N ALA A 35 -6.21 17.97 21.56
CA ALA A 35 -5.79 17.29 22.78
C ALA A 35 -4.73 18.11 23.49
N ALA A 36 -4.89 18.26 24.79
CA ALA A 36 -4.03 19.12 25.62
C ALA A 36 -2.57 18.62 25.68
N CYS A 37 -2.29 17.41 25.21
CA CYS A 37 -0.96 16.79 25.19
C CYS A 37 -0.87 15.62 24.21
N THR A 38 0.36 15.33 23.79
CA THR A 38 0.71 14.13 23.00
C THR A 38 1.79 13.34 23.73
N VAL A 39 1.74 12.01 23.69
CA VAL A 39 2.74 11.12 24.31
C VAL A 39 3.28 10.16 23.26
N ASP A 40 4.60 10.18 23.07
CA ASP A 40 5.35 9.17 22.34
C ASP A 40 5.96 8.17 23.34
N TYR A 41 5.48 6.92 23.33
CA TYR A 41 5.94 5.85 24.21
C TYR A 41 6.61 4.76 23.36
N LYS A 42 7.91 4.58 23.51
CA LYS A 42 8.70 3.60 22.75
C LYS A 42 9.38 2.59 23.65
N VAL A 43 9.12 1.31 23.45
CA VAL A 43 9.95 0.24 23.99
C VAL A 43 11.26 0.24 23.20
N GLN A 44 12.37 0.61 23.85
CA GLN A 44 13.69 0.69 23.20
C GLN A 44 14.40 -0.65 23.14
N ASN A 45 14.21 -1.48 24.18
CA ASN A 45 14.81 -2.81 24.24
C ASN A 45 13.89 -3.71 25.09
N ASP A 46 13.63 -4.92 24.62
CA ASP A 46 12.82 -5.95 25.30
C ASP A 46 13.57 -7.27 25.28
N TRP A 47 13.76 -7.88 26.48
CA TRP A 47 14.47 -9.15 26.64
C TRP A 47 13.56 -10.28 27.16
N GLY A 48 12.23 -10.16 26.96
CA GLY A 48 11.22 -11.20 27.25
C GLY A 48 10.77 -11.32 28.72
N SER A 49 11.52 -10.75 29.66
CA SER A 49 11.16 -10.69 31.10
C SER A 49 11.24 -9.27 31.67
N GLY A 50 11.62 -8.29 30.85
CA GLY A 50 11.73 -6.88 31.17
C GLY A 50 12.08 -6.08 29.94
N PHE A 51 11.98 -4.76 30.04
CA PHE A 51 12.21 -3.83 28.95
C PHE A 51 12.69 -2.48 29.44
N THR A 52 13.25 -1.69 28.52
CA THR A 52 13.43 -0.23 28.70
C THR A 52 12.50 0.51 27.76
N ALA A 53 11.90 1.58 28.27
CA ALA A 53 11.07 2.49 27.48
C ALA A 53 11.62 3.92 27.53
N ALA A 54 11.48 4.61 26.39
CA ALA A 54 11.59 6.06 26.29
C ALA A 54 10.21 6.66 26.13
N VAL A 55 9.95 7.75 26.84
CA VAL A 55 8.67 8.45 26.78
C VAL A 55 8.94 9.94 26.56
N THR A 56 8.28 10.52 25.56
CA THR A 56 8.27 11.97 25.33
C THR A 56 6.85 12.48 25.47
N VAL A 57 6.63 13.45 26.35
CA VAL A 57 5.35 14.15 26.51
C VAL A 57 5.47 15.55 25.93
N THR A 58 4.54 15.94 25.05
CA THR A 58 4.42 17.28 24.47
C THR A 58 3.17 17.95 25.01
N ASN A 59 3.31 19.15 25.56
CA ASN A 59 2.20 19.95 26.06
C ASN A 59 1.59 20.79 24.93
N ASN A 60 0.42 20.43 24.44
CA ASN A 60 -0.33 21.20 23.45
C ASN A 60 -1.29 22.23 24.07
N GLY A 61 -1.46 22.20 25.41
CA GLY A 61 -2.29 23.11 26.17
C GLY A 61 -1.55 24.35 26.67
N ALA A 62 -2.10 24.99 27.68
CA ALA A 62 -1.46 26.14 28.34
C ALA A 62 -0.13 25.74 29.00
N ALA A 63 0.84 26.67 29.00
CA ALA A 63 2.13 26.45 29.64
C ALA A 63 1.97 26.06 31.12
N THR A 64 2.76 25.10 31.59
CA THR A 64 2.78 24.62 32.97
C THR A 64 4.20 24.68 33.55
N SER A 65 4.32 24.90 34.84
CA SER A 65 5.61 24.89 35.57
C SER A 65 5.93 23.52 36.20
N ASN A 66 4.95 22.63 36.26
CA ASN A 66 5.10 21.26 36.75
C ASN A 66 4.26 20.33 35.89
N TRP A 67 4.78 19.15 35.59
CA TRP A 67 4.04 18.14 34.88
C TRP A 67 4.05 16.79 35.60
N SER A 68 2.96 16.05 35.43
CA SER A 68 2.77 14.69 35.93
C SER A 68 2.05 13.88 34.86
N LEU A 69 2.72 12.88 34.31
CA LEU A 69 2.18 11.96 33.31
C LEU A 69 1.73 10.67 34.01
N GLY A 70 0.48 10.30 33.86
CA GLY A 70 -0.10 9.07 34.41
C GLY A 70 -0.51 8.10 33.33
N TRP A 71 -0.36 6.79 33.59
CA TRP A 71 -0.90 5.69 32.75
C TRP A 71 -1.18 4.44 33.57
N THR A 72 -1.89 3.47 32.99
CA THR A 72 -2.19 2.19 33.63
C THR A 72 -1.82 1.04 32.70
N TYR A 73 -1.07 0.07 33.20
CA TYR A 73 -0.78 -1.15 32.47
C TYR A 73 -1.95 -2.13 32.51
N ALA A 74 -2.23 -2.77 31.37
CA ALA A 74 -3.19 -3.88 31.29
C ALA A 74 -2.60 -5.23 31.76
N GLY A 75 -1.26 -5.33 31.81
CA GLY A 75 -0.54 -6.56 32.14
C GLY A 75 0.18 -6.50 33.49
N SER A 76 1.24 -7.30 33.61
CA SER A 76 2.01 -7.52 34.86
C SER A 76 3.22 -6.60 35.00
N GLN A 77 3.33 -5.56 34.18
CA GLN A 77 4.48 -4.66 34.11
C GLN A 77 4.75 -3.98 35.47
N LYS A 78 6.03 -4.01 35.91
CA LYS A 78 6.49 -3.35 37.13
C LYS A 78 7.72 -2.52 36.84
N VAL A 79 7.61 -1.21 37.02
CA VAL A 79 8.72 -0.26 36.90
C VAL A 79 9.74 -0.54 38.00
N THR A 80 11.01 -0.70 37.61
CA THR A 80 12.12 -0.98 38.54
C THR A 80 13.07 0.19 38.68
N ASN A 81 13.19 1.04 37.66
CA ASN A 81 14.04 2.22 37.67
C ASN A 81 13.50 3.28 36.70
N GLY A 82 13.76 4.57 36.93
CA GLY A 82 13.42 5.67 36.05
C GLY A 82 14.52 6.74 36.04
N TRP A 83 14.62 7.48 34.93
CA TRP A 83 15.56 8.60 34.78
C TRP A 83 14.89 9.76 34.03
N ASN A 84 15.32 10.98 34.35
CA ASN A 84 14.75 12.26 33.90
C ASN A 84 13.29 12.52 34.30
N ALA A 85 12.71 11.66 35.16
CA ALA A 85 11.44 11.85 35.84
C ALA A 85 11.42 11.04 37.15
N LYS A 86 10.59 11.44 38.08
CA LYS A 86 10.26 10.67 39.30
C LYS A 86 9.16 9.69 38.96
N VAL A 87 9.54 8.46 38.61
CA VAL A 87 8.57 7.43 38.27
C VAL A 87 8.16 6.66 39.50
N SER A 88 6.87 6.52 39.71
CA SER A 88 6.27 5.74 40.82
C SER A 88 5.14 4.87 40.29
N GLN A 89 4.90 3.73 40.95
CA GLN A 89 3.85 2.77 40.54
C GLN A 89 3.06 2.29 41.76
N SER A 90 1.74 2.27 41.66
CA SER A 90 0.83 1.68 42.65
C SER A 90 -0.11 0.70 41.93
N GLY A 91 0.06 -0.60 42.15
CA GLY A 91 -0.65 -1.62 41.36
C GLY A 91 -0.27 -1.56 39.88
N ALA A 92 -1.26 -1.39 39.03
CA ALA A 92 -1.07 -1.22 37.58
C ALA A 92 -0.87 0.24 37.16
N ALA A 93 -1.22 1.22 38.04
CA ALA A 93 -1.13 2.65 37.77
C ALA A 93 0.30 3.16 37.98
N VAL A 94 0.84 3.87 36.98
CA VAL A 94 2.16 4.48 36.98
C VAL A 94 2.01 6.00 36.85
N THR A 95 2.87 6.73 37.57
CA THR A 95 2.97 8.19 37.49
C THR A 95 4.43 8.57 37.31
N ALA A 96 4.72 9.38 36.32
CA ALA A 96 6.01 10.03 36.11
C ALA A 96 5.85 11.53 36.32
N ALA A 97 6.52 12.10 37.32
CA ALA A 97 6.51 13.52 37.59
C ALA A 97 7.86 14.14 37.21
N ASN A 98 7.85 15.44 36.90
CA ASN A 98 9.05 16.15 36.53
C ASN A 98 10.12 16.14 37.64
N GLU A 99 11.37 16.27 37.22
CA GLU A 99 12.49 16.65 38.08
C GLU A 99 12.55 18.17 38.25
N SER A 100 13.34 18.63 39.22
CA SER A 100 13.45 20.07 39.52
C SER A 100 13.94 20.94 38.35
N TYR A 101 14.60 20.32 37.36
CA TYR A 101 15.21 21.01 36.24
C TYR A 101 14.38 20.98 34.96
N ASN A 102 13.34 20.14 34.86
CA ASN A 102 12.54 19.96 33.63
C ASN A 102 11.02 20.13 33.82
N GLY A 103 10.61 20.83 34.89
CA GLY A 103 9.20 21.00 35.23
C GLY A 103 8.42 21.93 34.30
N THR A 104 9.08 22.90 33.66
CA THR A 104 8.41 23.86 32.78
C THR A 104 8.18 23.31 31.39
N LEU A 105 6.91 23.22 30.97
CA LEU A 105 6.51 22.92 29.62
C LEU A 105 5.70 24.10 29.05
N ALA A 106 6.28 24.82 28.09
CA ALA A 106 5.55 25.81 27.31
C ALA A 106 4.50 25.11 26.41
N THR A 107 3.57 25.85 25.85
CA THR A 107 2.71 25.34 24.76
C THR A 107 3.59 24.89 23.61
N GLY A 108 3.44 23.65 23.13
CA GLY A 108 4.31 22.98 22.15
C GLY A 108 5.64 22.48 22.73
N GLY A 109 5.93 22.73 24.03
CA GLY A 109 7.15 22.25 24.69
C GLY A 109 7.06 20.77 25.08
N SER A 110 8.19 20.06 25.07
CA SER A 110 8.26 18.63 25.37
C SER A 110 9.23 18.32 26.50
N ALA A 111 8.97 17.22 27.23
CA ALA A 111 9.90 16.60 28.17
C ALA A 111 10.04 15.12 27.83
N SER A 112 11.29 14.63 27.88
CA SER A 112 11.60 13.22 27.62
C SER A 112 12.20 12.58 28.88
N PHE A 113 11.76 11.35 29.16
CA PHE A 113 12.29 10.52 30.25
C PHE A 113 12.30 9.06 29.84
N GLY A 114 12.89 8.21 30.64
CA GLY A 114 12.87 6.79 30.41
C GLY A 114 12.76 6.00 31.69
N PHE A 115 12.45 4.72 31.54
CA PHE A 115 12.40 3.80 32.65
C PHE A 115 12.71 2.35 32.24
N GLN A 116 13.02 1.54 33.23
CA GLN A 116 13.14 0.10 33.11
C GLN A 116 12.00 -0.58 33.87
N ALA A 117 11.46 -1.65 33.31
CA ALA A 117 10.41 -2.43 33.94
C ALA A 117 10.60 -3.94 33.69
N THR A 118 10.03 -4.76 34.59
CA THR A 118 9.89 -6.20 34.40
C THR A 118 8.45 -6.53 34.05
N TYR A 119 8.23 -7.67 33.38
CA TYR A 119 6.89 -8.19 33.06
C TYR A 119 6.91 -9.70 32.87
N SER A 120 5.71 -10.31 32.86
CA SER A 120 5.46 -11.68 32.44
C SER A 120 4.23 -11.72 31.55
N GLY A 121 4.25 -12.52 30.48
CA GLY A 121 3.20 -12.55 29.48
C GLY A 121 3.39 -11.48 28.38
N ALA A 122 2.33 -10.81 27.96
CA ALA A 122 2.39 -9.77 26.93
C ALA A 122 2.91 -8.42 27.50
N ASN A 123 3.77 -7.75 26.74
CA ASN A 123 4.25 -6.39 27.04
C ASN A 123 3.52 -5.38 26.16
N ALA A 124 2.22 -5.17 26.43
CA ALA A 124 1.42 -4.21 25.70
C ALA A 124 1.73 -2.76 26.12
N VAL A 125 1.77 -1.86 25.13
CA VAL A 125 1.86 -0.41 25.37
C VAL A 125 0.58 0.06 26.09
N PRO A 126 0.68 0.98 27.08
CA PRO A 126 -0.50 1.56 27.72
C PRO A 126 -1.41 2.28 26.71
N ALA A 127 -2.71 2.00 26.77
CA ALA A 127 -3.68 2.57 25.84
C ALA A 127 -3.98 4.06 26.09
N THR A 128 -3.79 4.54 27.31
CA THR A 128 -4.17 5.91 27.70
C THR A 128 -3.12 6.55 28.61
N PHE A 129 -2.83 7.81 28.34
CA PHE A 129 -1.98 8.66 29.19
C PHE A 129 -2.73 9.93 29.60
N THR A 130 -2.37 10.47 30.76
CA THR A 130 -2.92 11.76 31.24
C THR A 130 -1.80 12.68 31.66
N LEU A 131 -1.76 13.91 31.17
CA LEU A 131 -0.86 14.96 31.61
C LEU A 131 -1.63 15.88 32.58
N ASN A 132 -1.18 15.95 33.82
CA ASN A 132 -1.86 16.72 34.89
C ASN A 132 -3.37 16.39 35.00
N GLY A 133 -3.75 15.12 34.77
CA GLY A 133 -5.13 14.66 34.81
C GLY A 133 -5.95 14.87 33.52
N VAL A 134 -5.37 15.48 32.48
CA VAL A 134 -6.01 15.65 31.16
C VAL A 134 -5.51 14.56 30.21
N THR A 135 -6.41 13.89 29.52
CA THR A 135 -6.07 12.81 28.58
C THR A 135 -5.24 13.34 27.42
N CYS A 136 -4.15 12.62 27.11
CA CYS A 136 -3.24 12.89 26.01
C CYS A 136 -3.55 11.99 24.81
N ASN A 137 -3.28 12.47 23.60
CA ASN A 137 -3.11 11.59 22.44
C ASN A 137 -1.81 10.81 22.59
N VAL A 138 -1.82 9.55 22.18
CA VAL A 138 -0.64 8.67 22.23
C VAL A 138 -0.14 8.48 20.81
N ASP A 139 1.08 8.93 20.53
CA ASP A 139 1.72 8.62 19.25
C ASP A 139 2.02 7.12 19.19
N GLY A 140 1.29 6.38 18.31
CA GLY A 140 1.48 4.94 18.11
C GLY A 140 0.76 4.00 19.09
N GLY A 141 -0.20 4.47 19.89
CA GLY A 141 -1.07 3.62 20.74
C GLY A 141 -2.41 3.28 20.08
N PRO A 142 -3.12 2.23 20.56
CA PRO A 142 -4.45 1.94 20.06
C PRO A 142 -5.41 3.10 20.35
N THR A 143 -6.11 3.58 19.33
CA THR A 143 -7.08 4.67 19.42
C THR A 143 -8.32 4.25 20.21
N ASP A 144 -8.81 5.14 21.09
CA ASP A 144 -10.09 4.99 21.81
C ASP A 144 -11.26 5.06 20.81
N PRO A 145 -12.24 4.14 20.83
CA PRO A 145 -13.37 4.12 19.90
C PRO A 145 -14.33 5.33 19.96
N THR A 146 -14.04 6.38 20.73
CA THR A 146 -14.98 7.49 20.99
C THR A 146 -14.52 8.88 20.54
N ASP A 147 -13.39 9.02 19.78
CA ASP A 147 -12.97 10.33 19.25
C ASP A 147 -13.40 10.48 17.77
N PRO A 148 -14.34 11.39 17.42
CA PRO A 148 -14.86 11.52 16.06
C PRO A 148 -14.06 12.45 15.12
N THR A 149 -12.78 12.81 15.42
CA THR A 149 -12.05 13.85 14.68
C THR A 149 -10.61 13.57 14.28
N GLY A 150 -10.19 12.28 14.22
CA GLY A 150 -8.92 11.86 13.60
C GLY A 150 -9.17 10.80 12.52
N PRO A 151 -8.19 10.43 11.69
CA PRO A 151 -8.35 9.35 10.69
C PRO A 151 -8.40 7.97 11.37
N SER A 152 -9.35 7.76 12.33
CA SER A 152 -9.34 6.68 13.32
C SER A 152 -10.31 5.54 13.05
N ASP A 153 -10.93 5.47 11.88
CA ASP A 153 -11.77 4.33 11.49
C ASP A 153 -11.03 3.28 10.64
N ARG A 154 -9.70 3.42 10.49
CA ARG A 154 -8.89 2.41 9.79
C ARG A 154 -8.84 1.12 10.60
N VAL A 155 -9.32 0.04 10.00
CA VAL A 155 -9.15 -1.32 10.54
C VAL A 155 -7.78 -1.87 10.16
N ASN A 156 -7.25 -2.82 10.94
CA ASN A 156 -5.94 -3.42 10.67
C ASN A 156 -5.87 -4.16 9.31
N ASN A 157 -6.98 -4.73 8.85
CA ASN A 157 -7.07 -5.35 7.54
C ASN A 157 -8.31 -4.83 6.81
N PRO A 158 -8.17 -4.00 5.76
CA PRO A 158 -9.30 -3.40 5.06
C PRO A 158 -10.17 -4.42 4.31
N TYR A 159 -9.70 -5.62 4.08
CA TYR A 159 -10.43 -6.70 3.42
C TYR A 159 -11.26 -7.54 4.40
N GLU A 160 -10.93 -7.52 5.69
CA GLU A 160 -11.61 -8.35 6.66
C GLU A 160 -13.07 -7.93 6.86
N GLY A 161 -14.00 -8.88 6.67
CA GLY A 161 -15.43 -8.62 6.77
C GLY A 161 -16.02 -7.74 5.67
N ALA A 162 -15.21 -7.33 4.67
CA ALA A 162 -15.65 -6.51 3.54
C ALA A 162 -15.85 -7.34 2.28
N LYS A 163 -16.84 -6.97 1.47
CA LYS A 163 -16.84 -7.33 0.04
C LYS A 163 -15.76 -6.50 -0.67
N VAL A 164 -15.35 -6.95 -1.84
CA VAL A 164 -14.45 -6.16 -2.68
C VAL A 164 -15.19 -5.74 -3.95
N TYR A 165 -15.00 -4.50 -4.34
CA TYR A 165 -15.62 -3.89 -5.51
C TYR A 165 -15.30 -4.67 -6.79
N VAL A 166 -16.31 -5.02 -7.55
CA VAL A 166 -16.18 -5.64 -8.87
C VAL A 166 -16.27 -4.54 -9.94
N ASN A 167 -15.18 -4.32 -10.66
CA ASN A 167 -15.14 -3.35 -11.76
C ASN A 167 -16.08 -3.82 -12.89
N PRO A 168 -17.17 -3.08 -13.20
CA PRO A 168 -18.14 -3.52 -14.20
C PRO A 168 -17.59 -3.54 -15.63
N GLU A 169 -16.60 -2.70 -15.95
CA GLU A 169 -15.98 -2.69 -17.27
C GLU A 169 -15.14 -3.94 -17.51
N TRP A 170 -14.33 -4.33 -16.52
CA TRP A 170 -13.59 -5.60 -16.58
C TRP A 170 -14.55 -6.81 -16.57
N SER A 171 -15.56 -6.77 -15.69
CA SER A 171 -16.58 -7.81 -15.59
C SER A 171 -17.29 -8.06 -16.93
N ALA A 172 -17.66 -6.99 -17.63
CA ALA A 172 -18.29 -7.09 -18.94
C ALA A 172 -17.37 -7.70 -19.99
N LYS A 173 -16.09 -7.29 -20.04
CA LYS A 173 -15.08 -7.86 -20.95
C LYS A 173 -14.87 -9.34 -20.65
N ALA A 174 -14.70 -9.70 -19.38
CA ALA A 174 -14.54 -11.08 -18.95
C ALA A 174 -15.76 -11.94 -19.31
N ALA A 175 -16.98 -11.46 -19.04
CA ALA A 175 -18.23 -12.17 -19.34
C ALA A 175 -18.44 -12.39 -20.85
N ALA A 176 -17.92 -11.51 -21.69
CA ALA A 176 -18.01 -11.65 -23.15
C ALA A 176 -17.09 -12.76 -23.70
N GLU A 177 -16.07 -13.18 -22.95
CA GLU A 177 -15.17 -14.25 -23.34
C GLU A 177 -15.78 -15.64 -23.13
N PRO A 178 -15.48 -16.63 -24.00
CA PRO A 178 -15.92 -18.00 -23.81
C PRO A 178 -15.58 -18.54 -22.42
N GLY A 179 -16.60 -18.87 -21.62
CA GLY A 179 -16.46 -19.38 -20.26
C GLY A 179 -16.02 -18.35 -19.22
N GLY A 180 -15.85 -17.07 -19.59
CA GLY A 180 -15.39 -16.02 -18.70
C GLY A 180 -16.39 -15.60 -17.62
N SER A 181 -17.69 -15.90 -17.82
CA SER A 181 -18.73 -15.68 -16.82
C SER A 181 -18.45 -16.36 -15.45
N ARG A 182 -17.60 -17.40 -15.43
CA ARG A 182 -17.18 -18.09 -14.20
C ARG A 182 -16.33 -17.22 -13.28
N ILE A 183 -15.70 -16.17 -13.82
CA ILE A 183 -14.81 -15.27 -13.05
C ILE A 183 -15.18 -13.81 -13.20
N ALA A 184 -16.16 -13.46 -14.01
CA ALA A 184 -16.56 -12.07 -14.26
C ALA A 184 -17.02 -11.31 -12.99
N ASN A 185 -17.34 -12.01 -11.91
CA ASN A 185 -17.69 -11.46 -10.61
C ASN A 185 -16.50 -11.30 -9.65
N GLN A 186 -15.28 -11.60 -10.09
CA GLN A 186 -14.09 -11.41 -9.25
C GLN A 186 -13.69 -9.94 -9.21
N PRO A 187 -13.27 -9.43 -8.03
CA PRO A 187 -12.77 -8.06 -7.92
C PRO A 187 -11.38 -7.92 -8.54
N THR A 188 -11.18 -6.81 -9.25
CA THR A 188 -9.87 -6.45 -9.83
C THR A 188 -9.51 -5.02 -9.48
N GLY A 189 -8.23 -4.64 -9.60
CA GLY A 189 -7.79 -3.27 -9.41
C GLY A 189 -8.33 -2.32 -10.48
N VAL A 190 -8.63 -1.09 -10.09
CA VAL A 190 -8.91 0.03 -11.00
C VAL A 190 -7.63 0.83 -11.19
N TRP A 191 -7.11 0.87 -12.41
CA TRP A 191 -5.83 1.48 -12.71
C TRP A 191 -5.99 2.93 -13.16
N LEU A 192 -5.38 3.84 -12.42
CA LEU A 192 -5.26 5.25 -12.77
C LEU A 192 -3.88 5.47 -13.40
N ASP A 193 -3.70 5.05 -14.66
CA ASP A 193 -2.39 5.00 -15.33
C ASP A 193 -1.99 6.31 -16.04
N ARG A 194 -2.85 7.33 -15.96
CA ARG A 194 -2.66 8.66 -16.56
C ARG A 194 -3.63 9.69 -15.96
N ILE A 195 -3.36 10.96 -16.15
CA ILE A 195 -4.22 12.06 -15.65
C ILE A 195 -5.66 11.91 -16.16
N ALA A 196 -5.82 11.58 -17.44
CA ALA A 196 -7.15 11.43 -18.05
C ALA A 196 -7.99 10.32 -17.41
N ALA A 197 -7.37 9.28 -16.83
CA ALA A 197 -8.08 8.17 -16.18
C ALA A 197 -8.89 8.63 -14.95
N ILE A 198 -8.54 9.76 -14.34
CA ILE A 198 -9.31 10.34 -13.23
C ILE A 198 -10.76 10.64 -13.65
N ASN A 199 -10.95 11.10 -14.90
CA ASN A 199 -12.27 11.47 -15.43
C ASN A 199 -12.83 10.44 -16.44
N GLY A 200 -12.12 9.32 -16.65
CA GLY A 200 -12.46 8.30 -17.63
C GLY A 200 -11.84 8.55 -19.00
N VAL A 201 -11.46 7.47 -19.68
CA VAL A 201 -10.80 7.50 -20.99
C VAL A 201 -11.73 6.86 -22.01
N ASN A 202 -11.87 7.48 -23.19
CA ASN A 202 -12.66 6.94 -24.32
C ASN A 202 -14.12 6.58 -23.97
N GLY A 203 -14.73 7.32 -23.04
CA GLY A 203 -16.09 7.07 -22.57
C GLY A 203 -16.20 5.96 -21.51
N GLY A 204 -15.06 5.46 -21.01
CA GLY A 204 -15.01 4.58 -19.84
C GLY A 204 -15.21 5.35 -18.53
N MET A 205 -15.33 4.59 -17.44
CA MET A 205 -15.58 5.11 -16.10
C MET A 205 -14.35 5.87 -15.57
N GLY A 206 -14.61 7.05 -14.97
CA GLY A 206 -13.62 7.77 -14.18
C GLY A 206 -13.63 7.34 -12.70
N LEU A 207 -12.73 7.91 -11.90
CA LEU A 207 -12.61 7.57 -10.48
C LEU A 207 -13.92 7.77 -9.71
N ARG A 208 -14.64 8.89 -9.94
CA ARG A 208 -15.94 9.13 -9.30
C ARG A 208 -16.98 8.10 -9.71
N ASP A 209 -17.02 7.70 -10.97
CA ASP A 209 -17.97 6.71 -11.46
C ASP A 209 -17.73 5.34 -10.79
N HIS A 210 -16.46 4.94 -10.65
CA HIS A 210 -16.09 3.71 -9.94
C HIS A 210 -16.48 3.78 -8.45
N LEU A 211 -16.26 4.90 -7.77
CA LEU A 211 -16.63 5.06 -6.36
C LEU A 211 -18.15 5.11 -6.16
N ASP A 212 -18.90 5.72 -7.07
CA ASP A 212 -20.36 5.76 -7.06
C ASP A 212 -20.95 4.36 -7.26
N GLU A 213 -20.41 3.61 -8.21
CA GLU A 213 -20.78 2.21 -8.40
C GLU A 213 -20.39 1.34 -7.19
N ALA A 214 -19.24 1.60 -6.57
CA ALA A 214 -18.83 0.93 -5.34
C ALA A 214 -19.81 1.18 -4.19
N LEU A 215 -20.35 2.39 -4.02
CA LEU A 215 -21.43 2.67 -3.06
C LEU A 215 -22.69 1.87 -3.37
N THR A 216 -23.00 1.70 -4.67
CA THR A 216 -24.13 0.87 -5.10
C THR A 216 -23.93 -0.61 -4.72
N GLN A 217 -22.74 -1.16 -4.98
CA GLN A 217 -22.38 -2.54 -4.63
C GLN A 217 -22.25 -2.78 -3.13
N LYS A 218 -21.84 -1.75 -2.36
CA LYS A 218 -21.70 -1.83 -0.91
C LYS A 218 -23.02 -2.20 -0.22
N GLY A 219 -24.11 -1.56 -0.59
CA GLY A 219 -25.37 -1.71 0.11
C GLY A 219 -25.22 -1.36 1.60
N SER A 220 -25.68 -2.26 2.48
CA SER A 220 -25.57 -2.09 3.94
C SER A 220 -24.33 -2.72 4.58
N GLY A 221 -23.47 -3.37 3.79
CA GLY A 221 -22.26 -4.05 4.28
C GLY A 221 -21.01 -3.17 4.20
N GLU A 222 -19.84 -3.74 4.49
CA GLU A 222 -18.53 -3.13 4.23
C GLU A 222 -18.05 -3.48 2.82
N LEU A 223 -17.33 -2.55 2.16
CA LEU A 223 -16.79 -2.76 0.83
C LEU A 223 -15.44 -2.09 0.69
N ALA A 224 -14.46 -2.85 0.20
CA ALA A 224 -13.14 -2.38 -0.18
C ALA A 224 -13.09 -2.10 -1.69
N VAL A 225 -12.44 -0.99 -2.08
CA VAL A 225 -12.17 -0.63 -3.48
C VAL A 225 -10.68 -0.66 -3.69
N GLN A 226 -10.20 -1.35 -4.73
CA GLN A 226 -8.78 -1.45 -5.08
C GLN A 226 -8.44 -0.43 -6.16
N LEU A 227 -7.61 0.55 -5.85
CA LEU A 227 -7.12 1.56 -6.79
C LEU A 227 -5.62 1.41 -7.01
N VAL A 228 -5.15 1.54 -8.23
CA VAL A 228 -3.74 1.56 -8.57
C VAL A 228 -3.35 2.97 -8.98
N ILE A 229 -2.51 3.60 -8.18
CA ILE A 229 -1.88 4.90 -8.44
C ILE A 229 -0.63 4.63 -9.26
N TYR A 230 -0.61 5.06 -10.54
CA TYR A 230 0.44 4.62 -11.46
C TYR A 230 0.71 5.66 -12.54
N ASN A 231 1.35 6.78 -12.18
CA ASN A 231 1.68 7.83 -13.14
C ASN A 231 2.93 8.64 -12.77
N LEU A 232 3.91 8.03 -12.10
CA LEU A 232 5.17 8.69 -11.75
C LEU A 232 5.85 9.30 -12.99
N PRO A 233 6.52 10.46 -12.85
CA PRO A 233 7.39 11.00 -13.89
C PRO A 233 8.47 10.00 -14.28
N GLY A 234 8.62 9.75 -15.58
CA GLY A 234 9.57 8.76 -16.09
C GLY A 234 9.30 7.33 -15.61
N ARG A 235 8.02 7.00 -15.39
CA ARG A 235 7.54 5.67 -14.95
C ARG A 235 8.19 4.55 -15.76
N ASP A 236 8.46 3.44 -15.07
CA ASP A 236 9.08 2.24 -15.64
C ASP A 236 10.39 2.50 -16.39
N CYS A 237 11.31 3.13 -15.69
CA CYS A 237 12.61 3.51 -16.27
C CYS A 237 13.43 2.32 -16.81
N ALA A 238 13.06 1.07 -16.49
CA ALA A 238 13.68 -0.15 -16.97
C ALA A 238 12.81 -0.99 -17.91
N ALA A 239 11.52 -0.61 -18.14
CA ALA A 239 10.55 -1.35 -18.95
C ALA A 239 9.77 -0.38 -19.84
N LEU A 240 10.02 -0.41 -21.17
CA LEU A 240 9.45 0.58 -22.09
C LEU A 240 7.95 0.38 -22.37
N ALA A 241 7.45 -0.86 -22.26
CA ALA A 241 6.07 -1.20 -22.62
C ALA A 241 5.02 -0.50 -21.76
N SER A 242 5.39 -0.13 -20.53
CA SER A 242 4.52 0.48 -19.55
C SER A 242 4.92 1.91 -19.18
N ASN A 243 5.74 2.58 -20.00
CA ASN A 243 6.05 3.99 -19.82
C ASN A 243 4.77 4.84 -19.70
N GLY A 244 4.86 5.94 -18.94
CA GLY A 244 3.76 6.88 -18.71
C GLY A 244 3.86 8.13 -19.55
N GLU A 245 2.84 8.98 -19.42
CA GLU A 245 2.74 10.27 -20.13
C GLU A 245 3.67 11.35 -19.57
N LEU A 246 4.12 11.23 -18.30
CA LEU A 246 4.91 12.25 -17.65
C LEU A 246 6.41 12.02 -17.87
N GLY A 247 7.08 13.03 -18.40
CA GLY A 247 8.53 13.04 -18.55
C GLY A 247 9.26 13.07 -17.20
N PRO A 248 10.57 12.72 -17.17
CA PRO A 248 11.32 12.53 -15.92
C PRO A 248 11.36 13.71 -14.96
N THR A 249 11.11 14.95 -15.46
CA THR A 249 11.17 16.19 -14.67
C THR A 249 9.80 16.74 -14.29
N GLU A 250 8.70 16.09 -14.67
CA GLU A 250 7.35 16.61 -14.52
C GLU A 250 6.70 16.28 -13.17
N ILE A 251 7.50 16.32 -12.08
CA ILE A 251 7.01 16.01 -10.72
C ILE A 251 5.90 16.96 -10.26
N ASP A 252 5.91 18.22 -10.67
CA ASP A 252 4.88 19.18 -10.30
C ASP A 252 3.54 18.84 -10.96
N LYS A 253 3.56 18.33 -12.20
CA LYS A 253 2.34 17.81 -12.85
C LYS A 253 1.78 16.60 -12.12
N TYR A 254 2.66 15.65 -11.75
CA TYR A 254 2.27 14.49 -10.96
C TYR A 254 1.57 14.92 -9.67
N LYS A 255 2.13 15.87 -8.94
CA LYS A 255 1.55 16.38 -7.71
C LYS A 255 0.20 17.07 -7.95
N THR A 256 0.19 18.10 -8.82
CA THR A 256 -0.94 19.03 -8.91
C THR A 256 -2.04 18.61 -9.88
N GLN A 257 -1.74 17.79 -10.90
CA GLN A 257 -2.72 17.37 -11.90
C GLN A 257 -3.13 15.90 -11.78
N TYR A 258 -2.43 15.13 -10.93
CA TYR A 258 -2.74 13.71 -10.73
C TYR A 258 -3.04 13.39 -9.26
N ILE A 259 -2.11 13.55 -8.31
CA ILE A 259 -2.34 13.19 -6.90
C ILE A 259 -3.35 14.12 -6.23
N ASP A 260 -3.24 15.44 -6.36
CA ASP A 260 -4.14 16.37 -5.68
C ASP A 260 -5.61 16.17 -6.11
N PRO A 261 -5.95 16.03 -7.42
CA PRO A 261 -7.33 15.73 -7.82
C PRO A 261 -7.83 14.36 -7.33
N ILE A 262 -6.97 13.33 -7.30
CA ILE A 262 -7.34 12.03 -6.73
C ILE A 262 -7.64 12.18 -5.25
N ALA A 263 -6.77 12.81 -4.48
CA ALA A 263 -6.95 13.03 -3.04
C ALA A 263 -8.23 13.84 -2.75
N GLU A 264 -8.52 14.89 -3.54
CA GLU A 264 -9.77 15.66 -3.43
C GLU A 264 -11.01 14.77 -3.65
N ILE A 265 -10.97 13.89 -4.64
CA ILE A 265 -12.07 12.95 -4.89
C ILE A 265 -12.23 11.96 -3.74
N LEU A 266 -11.14 11.36 -3.27
CA LEU A 266 -11.19 10.36 -2.21
C LEU A 266 -11.60 10.95 -0.85
N ALA A 267 -11.28 12.22 -0.60
CA ALA A 267 -11.66 12.95 0.60
C ALA A 267 -13.13 13.42 0.61
N ASP A 268 -13.87 13.23 -0.48
CA ASP A 268 -15.29 13.60 -0.53
C ASP A 268 -16.07 12.80 0.53
N PRO A 269 -16.78 13.45 1.48
CA PRO A 269 -17.53 12.77 2.54
C PRO A 269 -18.52 11.71 2.04
N LYS A 270 -18.95 11.80 0.78
CA LYS A 270 -19.79 10.79 0.12
C LYS A 270 -19.16 9.40 0.16
N TYR A 271 -17.83 9.32 0.08
CA TYR A 271 -17.09 8.06 0.01
C TYR A 271 -16.50 7.60 1.35
N ALA A 272 -16.73 8.33 2.44
CA ALA A 272 -16.18 8.01 3.75
C ALA A 272 -16.55 6.61 4.28
N GLY A 273 -17.68 6.04 3.80
CA GLY A 273 -18.10 4.69 4.16
C GLY A 273 -17.48 3.57 3.31
N LEU A 274 -16.57 3.86 2.38
CA LEU A 274 -15.80 2.86 1.62
C LEU A 274 -14.44 2.63 2.29
N ARG A 275 -13.86 1.44 2.14
CA ARG A 275 -12.45 1.17 2.45
C ARG A 275 -11.66 1.26 1.14
N ILE A 276 -10.88 2.31 0.96
CA ILE A 276 -10.17 2.58 -0.30
C ILE A 276 -8.73 2.12 -0.17
N VAL A 277 -8.40 1.02 -0.82
CA VAL A 277 -7.06 0.42 -0.84
C VAL A 277 -6.32 0.95 -2.06
N THR A 278 -5.23 1.66 -1.84
CA THR A 278 -4.38 2.17 -2.92
C THR A 278 -3.10 1.35 -3.03
N THR A 279 -2.78 0.88 -4.23
CA THR A 279 -1.44 0.40 -4.58
C THR A 279 -0.66 1.59 -5.14
N VAL A 280 0.41 1.97 -4.44
CA VAL A 280 1.15 3.20 -4.76
C VAL A 280 2.38 2.86 -5.59
N GLU A 281 2.33 3.24 -6.85
CA GLU A 281 3.41 3.35 -7.83
C GLU A 281 4.23 2.07 -8.02
N ILE A 282 3.68 1.18 -8.84
CA ILE A 282 4.27 -0.11 -9.19
C ILE A 282 5.61 0.07 -9.92
N ASP A 283 6.54 -0.87 -9.75
CA ASP A 283 7.81 -0.97 -10.47
C ASP A 283 8.67 0.31 -10.44
N SER A 284 8.59 1.09 -9.36
CA SER A 284 9.25 2.38 -9.21
C SER A 284 10.52 2.32 -8.34
N LEU A 285 10.32 2.30 -7.03
CA LEU A 285 11.41 2.35 -6.04
C LEU A 285 12.43 1.21 -6.18
N PRO A 286 12.03 -0.06 -6.45
CA PRO A 286 12.97 -1.15 -6.67
C PRO A 286 13.95 -0.90 -7.81
N ASN A 287 13.52 -0.22 -8.88
CA ASN A 287 14.38 0.14 -10.00
C ASN A 287 15.57 1.02 -9.59
N LEU A 288 15.39 1.89 -8.59
CA LEU A 288 16.47 2.76 -8.07
C LEU A 288 17.54 2.00 -7.30
N VAL A 289 17.29 0.75 -6.93
CA VAL A 289 18.23 -0.16 -6.29
C VAL A 289 18.88 -1.09 -7.30
N THR A 290 18.10 -1.63 -8.23
CA THR A 290 18.52 -2.77 -9.07
C THR A 290 18.95 -2.39 -10.47
N ASN A 291 18.43 -1.28 -11.05
CA ASN A 291 18.62 -0.94 -12.46
C ASN A 291 19.35 0.37 -12.69
N VAL A 292 20.24 0.75 -11.78
CA VAL A 292 21.06 1.96 -11.81
C VAL A 292 22.53 1.65 -12.02
N SER A 293 23.32 2.65 -12.38
CA SER A 293 24.77 2.54 -12.61
C SER A 293 25.48 1.77 -11.50
N GLY A 294 26.37 0.84 -11.90
CA GLY A 294 27.02 -0.13 -11.03
C GLY A 294 26.32 -1.49 -10.96
N ARG A 295 25.11 -1.63 -11.52
CA ARG A 295 24.41 -2.91 -11.67
C ARG A 295 24.46 -3.43 -13.11
N PRO A 296 24.51 -4.75 -13.32
CA PRO A 296 24.52 -5.34 -14.68
C PRO A 296 23.27 -5.00 -15.51
N THR A 297 22.18 -4.66 -14.82
CA THR A 297 20.85 -4.39 -15.39
C THR A 297 20.56 -2.89 -15.53
N ALA A 298 21.55 -2.03 -15.29
CA ALA A 298 21.42 -0.57 -15.32
C ALA A 298 20.84 -0.03 -16.62
N THR A 299 20.02 1.02 -16.50
CA THR A 299 19.52 1.81 -17.64
C THR A 299 19.80 3.29 -17.43
N PRO A 300 20.08 4.05 -18.50
CA PRO A 300 20.23 5.50 -18.40
C PRO A 300 19.01 6.20 -17.82
N ASN A 301 17.80 5.72 -18.13
CA ASN A 301 16.56 6.29 -17.62
C ASN A 301 16.45 6.13 -16.09
N CYS A 302 16.80 4.97 -15.53
CA CYS A 302 16.80 4.77 -14.09
C CYS A 302 17.88 5.61 -13.38
N ASP A 303 19.02 5.85 -14.02
CA ASP A 303 20.04 6.77 -13.49
C ASP A 303 19.50 8.21 -13.41
N VAL A 304 18.75 8.66 -14.43
CA VAL A 304 18.06 9.96 -14.40
C VAL A 304 17.07 10.03 -13.23
N MET A 305 16.25 8.98 -13.03
CA MET A 305 15.26 8.96 -11.95
C MET A 305 15.91 8.91 -10.57
N LYS A 306 17.02 8.20 -10.43
CA LYS A 306 17.81 8.19 -9.20
C LYS A 306 18.44 9.56 -8.90
N ALA A 307 18.98 10.23 -9.93
CA ALA A 307 19.65 11.51 -9.77
C ALA A 307 18.69 12.64 -9.39
N ASN A 308 17.45 12.67 -9.96
CA ASN A 308 16.46 13.70 -9.66
C ASN A 308 15.61 13.41 -8.41
N GLY A 309 15.59 12.16 -7.93
CA GLY A 309 14.84 11.71 -6.77
C GLY A 309 13.31 11.73 -6.93
N ASN A 310 12.80 11.84 -8.16
CA ASN A 310 11.38 12.05 -8.38
C ASN A 310 10.53 10.82 -8.07
N TYR A 311 11.09 9.61 -8.07
CA TYR A 311 10.36 8.43 -7.59
C TYR A 311 10.11 8.50 -6.07
N GLN A 312 11.14 8.79 -5.26
CA GLN A 312 10.95 8.94 -3.82
C GLN A 312 10.02 10.10 -3.48
N LYS A 313 10.19 11.24 -4.16
CA LYS A 313 9.33 12.43 -3.96
C LYS A 313 7.89 12.16 -4.36
N GLY A 314 7.66 11.51 -5.49
CA GLY A 314 6.31 11.22 -5.96
C GLY A 314 5.58 10.24 -5.04
N VAL A 315 6.24 9.14 -4.68
CA VAL A 315 5.69 8.17 -3.72
C VAL A 315 5.43 8.83 -2.36
N GLY A 316 6.41 9.58 -1.82
CA GLY A 316 6.24 10.29 -0.55
C GLY A 316 5.08 11.29 -0.59
N TYR A 317 4.96 12.08 -1.67
CA TYR A 317 3.84 13.00 -1.83
C TYR A 317 2.48 12.30 -1.88
N ALA A 318 2.37 11.20 -2.65
CA ALA A 318 1.15 10.40 -2.71
C ALA A 318 0.78 9.83 -1.33
N LEU A 319 1.75 9.26 -0.61
CA LEU A 319 1.55 8.72 0.74
C LEU A 319 1.05 9.80 1.71
N ASN A 320 1.68 10.99 1.72
CA ASN A 320 1.27 12.11 2.57
C ASN A 320 -0.17 12.54 2.27
N LYS A 321 -0.49 12.80 0.98
CA LYS A 321 -1.81 13.29 0.59
C LYS A 321 -2.93 12.27 0.79
N LEU A 322 -2.69 11.01 0.48
CA LEU A 322 -3.67 9.95 0.58
C LEU A 322 -3.73 9.39 2.01
N GLY A 323 -2.62 9.45 2.75
CA GLY A 323 -2.51 9.03 4.14
C GLY A 323 -3.33 9.88 5.11
N ASP A 324 -3.54 11.16 4.80
CA ASP A 324 -4.40 12.07 5.58
C ASP A 324 -5.91 11.74 5.48
N ILE A 325 -6.32 10.84 4.55
CA ILE A 325 -7.74 10.49 4.33
C ILE A 325 -8.08 9.24 5.15
N GLY A 326 -8.96 9.37 6.12
CA GLY A 326 -9.22 8.36 7.16
C GLY A 326 -9.66 6.97 6.69
N ASN A 327 -10.23 6.84 5.51
CA ASN A 327 -10.69 5.58 4.94
C ASN A 327 -9.81 5.08 3.76
N VAL A 328 -8.63 5.68 3.55
CA VAL A 328 -7.65 5.26 2.53
C VAL A 328 -6.52 4.46 3.18
N TYR A 329 -6.18 3.34 2.57
CA TYR A 329 -5.19 2.36 3.02
C TYR A 329 -4.09 2.23 1.96
N ASN A 330 -2.93 2.86 2.19
CA ASN A 330 -1.84 2.91 1.21
C ASN A 330 -0.94 1.66 1.32
N TYR A 331 -0.78 0.95 0.21
CA TYR A 331 0.16 -0.16 0.05
C TYR A 331 1.21 0.21 -1.00
N ILE A 332 2.49 0.21 -0.60
CA ILE A 332 3.60 0.47 -1.51
C ILE A 332 3.93 -0.81 -2.28
N ASP A 333 4.22 -0.71 -3.57
CA ASP A 333 4.72 -1.84 -4.34
C ASP A 333 6.11 -2.26 -3.88
N ALA A 334 6.25 -3.55 -3.55
CA ALA A 334 7.51 -4.16 -3.11
C ALA A 334 8.02 -5.23 -4.10
N GLY A 335 7.71 -5.08 -5.38
CA GLY A 335 8.17 -5.96 -6.43
C GLY A 335 7.76 -7.42 -6.23
N HIS A 336 8.68 -8.33 -6.44
CA HIS A 336 8.44 -9.77 -6.28
C HIS A 336 9.73 -10.53 -5.91
N HIS A 337 9.60 -11.79 -5.44
CA HIS A 337 10.76 -12.55 -4.99
C HIS A 337 11.84 -12.72 -6.09
N GLY A 338 11.42 -12.94 -7.33
CA GLY A 338 12.29 -13.09 -8.48
C GLY A 338 12.98 -11.79 -8.93
N TRP A 339 12.79 -10.70 -8.22
CA TRP A 339 13.46 -9.41 -8.41
C TRP A 339 14.22 -8.96 -7.16
N LEU A 340 13.57 -8.99 -5.99
CA LEU A 340 14.13 -8.43 -4.76
C LEU A 340 14.59 -9.49 -3.75
N GLY A 341 14.46 -10.79 -4.05
CA GLY A 341 14.76 -11.86 -3.10
C GLY A 341 16.25 -12.14 -2.88
N TRP A 342 17.16 -11.50 -3.62
CA TRP A 342 18.61 -11.62 -3.43
C TRP A 342 19.12 -10.69 -2.33
N ASP A 343 20.22 -11.09 -1.68
CA ASP A 343 20.78 -10.39 -0.52
C ASP A 343 21.06 -8.90 -0.78
N ASP A 344 21.65 -8.56 -1.93
CA ASP A 344 21.98 -7.18 -2.32
C ASP A 344 20.79 -6.33 -2.76
N ASN A 345 19.64 -6.93 -3.00
CA ASN A 345 18.42 -6.21 -3.38
C ASN A 345 17.48 -6.05 -2.19
N PHE A 346 17.28 -7.10 -1.41
CA PHE A 346 16.25 -7.19 -0.37
C PHE A 346 16.35 -6.08 0.69
N GLY A 347 17.51 -6.00 1.35
CA GLY A 347 17.74 -4.99 2.38
C GLY A 347 17.72 -3.57 1.83
N ALA A 348 18.42 -3.35 0.71
CA ALA A 348 18.51 -2.04 0.06
C ALA A 348 17.13 -1.53 -0.43
N SER A 349 16.26 -2.43 -0.87
CA SER A 349 14.88 -2.06 -1.24
C SER A 349 14.04 -1.68 -0.03
N ALA A 350 14.14 -2.41 1.08
CA ALA A 350 13.45 -2.05 2.32
C ALA A 350 13.87 -0.64 2.82
N ASP A 351 15.16 -0.32 2.76
CA ASP A 351 15.68 1.00 3.12
C ASP A 351 15.19 2.09 2.14
N MET A 352 15.07 1.77 0.84
CA MET A 352 14.51 2.67 -0.17
C MET A 352 13.02 2.96 0.08
N PHE A 353 12.23 1.95 0.44
CA PHE A 353 10.83 2.11 0.81
C PHE A 353 10.68 3.04 2.02
N LYS A 354 11.51 2.86 3.04
CA LYS A 354 11.50 3.76 4.21
C LYS A 354 11.88 5.18 3.82
N THR A 355 12.88 5.36 2.95
CA THR A 355 13.28 6.69 2.47
C THR A 355 12.10 7.38 1.78
N ALA A 356 11.39 6.70 0.88
CA ALA A 356 10.22 7.27 0.20
C ALA A 356 9.09 7.59 1.19
N ALA A 357 8.81 6.67 2.13
CA ALA A 357 7.78 6.84 3.16
C ALA A 357 8.09 7.95 4.19
N THR A 358 9.26 8.57 4.12
CA THR A 358 9.67 9.70 4.98
C THR A 358 10.09 10.93 4.18
N THR A 359 9.66 11.03 2.92
CA THR A 359 9.94 12.14 1.99
C THR A 359 8.66 12.94 1.73
N GLU A 360 8.76 14.23 1.37
CA GLU A 360 7.63 15.11 1.01
C GLU A 360 6.54 15.22 2.09
N GLY A 361 6.93 15.16 3.36
CA GLY A 361 6.01 15.26 4.49
C GLY A 361 5.37 13.93 4.91
N ALA A 362 5.56 12.86 4.15
CA ALA A 362 5.08 11.54 4.53
C ALA A 362 5.80 10.99 5.79
N THR A 363 5.11 10.14 6.49
CA THR A 363 5.60 9.37 7.64
C THR A 363 5.36 7.87 7.41
N VAL A 364 6.05 7.02 8.15
CA VAL A 364 5.76 5.57 8.10
C VAL A 364 4.33 5.23 8.50
N GLY A 365 3.64 6.12 9.22
CA GLY A 365 2.22 5.98 9.59
C GLY A 365 1.25 6.15 8.42
N ASP A 366 1.70 6.76 7.31
CA ASP A 366 0.89 6.90 6.09
C ASP A 366 0.90 5.61 5.23
N VAL A 367 1.70 4.62 5.62
CA VAL A 367 1.82 3.33 4.96
C VAL A 367 1.06 2.27 5.75
N HIS A 368 -0.03 1.76 5.19
CA HIS A 368 -0.80 0.67 5.79
C HIS A 368 -0.16 -0.69 5.54
N GLY A 369 0.45 -0.87 4.37
CA GLY A 369 1.07 -2.12 4.00
C GLY A 369 1.93 -2.05 2.75
N PHE A 370 2.27 -3.24 2.24
CA PHE A 370 2.98 -3.40 0.99
C PHE A 370 2.30 -4.47 0.13
N ILE A 371 2.48 -4.37 -1.17
CA ILE A 371 1.99 -5.36 -2.12
C ILE A 371 3.15 -5.98 -2.87
N VAL A 372 3.06 -7.29 -3.13
CA VAL A 372 4.06 -8.02 -3.92
C VAL A 372 3.42 -8.69 -5.12
N ASN A 373 4.22 -8.99 -6.13
CA ASN A 373 3.82 -9.68 -7.36
C ASN A 373 2.81 -8.92 -8.22
N THR A 374 2.64 -7.61 -7.99
CA THR A 374 1.72 -6.81 -8.79
C THR A 374 2.10 -6.89 -10.26
N ALA A 375 1.12 -7.25 -11.09
CA ALA A 375 1.31 -7.44 -12.53
C ALA A 375 2.42 -8.44 -12.92
N ASN A 376 2.81 -9.35 -12.03
CA ASN A 376 3.82 -10.38 -12.28
C ASN A 376 3.21 -11.80 -12.26
N TYR A 377 4.06 -12.81 -12.37
CA TYR A 377 3.68 -14.22 -12.59
C TYR A 377 4.30 -15.19 -11.58
N SER A 378 5.01 -14.70 -10.58
CA SER A 378 5.73 -15.53 -9.61
C SER A 378 4.79 -16.40 -8.80
N ALA A 379 5.11 -17.69 -8.67
CA ALA A 379 4.26 -18.64 -7.92
C ALA A 379 3.98 -18.14 -6.50
N LEU A 380 2.73 -18.27 -6.06
CA LEU A 380 2.32 -17.93 -4.69
C LEU A 380 3.07 -18.75 -3.66
N LYS A 381 3.21 -20.07 -3.93
CA LYS A 381 3.90 -21.02 -3.08
C LYS A 381 4.47 -22.15 -3.92
N GLU A 382 5.70 -22.58 -3.62
CA GLU A 382 6.36 -23.74 -4.23
C GLU A 382 6.41 -24.89 -3.22
N ASP A 383 5.45 -25.82 -3.29
CA ASP A 383 5.30 -26.88 -2.28
C ASP A 383 6.26 -28.06 -2.44
N ASN A 384 6.87 -28.23 -3.63
CA ASN A 384 7.61 -29.43 -3.99
C ASN A 384 9.11 -29.39 -3.67
N PHE A 385 9.64 -28.22 -3.29
CA PHE A 385 11.02 -28.04 -2.85
C PHE A 385 11.14 -26.82 -1.94
N LYS A 386 12.19 -26.80 -1.15
CA LYS A 386 12.47 -25.70 -0.21
C LYS A 386 13.87 -25.15 -0.44
N ILE A 387 14.08 -23.94 0.02
CA ILE A 387 15.36 -23.24 -0.10
C ILE A 387 16.49 -23.99 0.65
N GLU A 388 16.15 -24.73 1.70
CA GLU A 388 17.08 -25.52 2.52
C GLU A 388 17.41 -26.90 1.94
N ASP A 389 16.67 -27.33 0.90
CA ASP A 389 16.90 -28.65 0.30
C ASP A 389 18.26 -28.73 -0.40
N SER A 390 18.77 -29.96 -0.52
CA SER A 390 19.97 -30.26 -1.30
C SER A 390 19.83 -31.59 -2.04
N VAL A 391 20.48 -31.67 -3.21
CA VAL A 391 20.53 -32.87 -4.04
C VAL A 391 21.99 -33.25 -4.26
N ASN A 392 22.38 -34.44 -3.83
CA ASN A 392 23.76 -34.94 -3.92
C ASN A 392 24.81 -33.94 -3.36
N GLY A 393 24.46 -33.25 -2.24
CA GLY A 393 25.31 -32.26 -1.59
C GLY A 393 25.28 -30.87 -2.23
N THR A 394 24.53 -30.65 -3.30
CA THR A 394 24.34 -29.33 -3.96
C THR A 394 23.04 -28.71 -3.47
N SER A 395 23.13 -27.49 -2.87
CA SER A 395 21.95 -26.76 -2.37
C SER A 395 21.01 -26.36 -3.51
N VAL A 396 19.70 -26.39 -3.26
CA VAL A 396 18.65 -25.87 -4.16
C VAL A 396 18.94 -24.42 -4.57
N ARG A 397 19.55 -23.62 -3.71
CA ARG A 397 19.97 -22.25 -4.06
C ARG A 397 20.93 -22.16 -5.22
N GLN A 398 21.69 -23.23 -5.51
CA GLN A 398 22.66 -23.29 -6.61
C GLN A 398 22.02 -23.76 -7.92
N SER A 399 20.72 -24.11 -7.92
CA SER A 399 20.03 -24.42 -9.16
C SER A 399 19.93 -23.15 -10.04
N LYS A 400 19.91 -23.36 -11.36
CA LYS A 400 19.76 -22.25 -12.32
C LYS A 400 18.49 -21.43 -12.15
N TRP A 401 17.43 -22.08 -11.65
CA TRP A 401 16.16 -21.41 -11.41
C TRP A 401 16.21 -20.51 -10.19
N VAL A 402 16.75 -20.98 -9.07
CA VAL A 402 16.81 -20.23 -7.81
C VAL A 402 17.96 -19.22 -7.81
N ASP A 403 19.08 -19.56 -8.43
CA ASP A 403 20.24 -18.69 -8.65
C ASP A 403 20.63 -17.87 -7.41
N TRP A 404 20.82 -18.56 -6.27
CA TRP A 404 21.17 -17.95 -4.98
C TRP A 404 20.11 -17.07 -4.34
N ASN A 405 18.89 -16.96 -4.90
CA ASN A 405 17.77 -16.29 -4.25
C ASN A 405 17.53 -16.89 -2.85
N ARG A 406 17.01 -16.08 -1.93
CA ARG A 406 16.64 -16.49 -0.58
C ARG A 406 15.22 -17.06 -0.51
N TYR A 407 14.42 -16.84 -1.51
CA TYR A 407 13.01 -17.17 -1.56
C TYR A 407 12.70 -17.94 -2.84
N THR A 408 11.78 -18.88 -2.75
CA THR A 408 11.30 -19.68 -3.89
C THR A 408 9.93 -19.24 -4.38
N ASP A 409 9.23 -18.40 -3.58
CA ASP A 409 7.84 -18.03 -3.82
C ASP A 409 7.46 -16.69 -3.17
N GLU A 410 6.28 -16.17 -3.54
CA GLU A 410 5.81 -14.87 -3.06
C GLU A 410 5.37 -14.87 -1.60
N LEU A 411 4.81 -15.97 -1.08
CA LEU A 411 4.35 -16.02 0.30
C LEU A 411 5.52 -15.91 1.28
N SER A 412 6.57 -16.70 1.06
CA SER A 412 7.77 -16.64 1.90
C SER A 412 8.49 -15.30 1.79
N TYR A 413 8.55 -14.74 0.59
CA TYR A 413 9.13 -13.41 0.35
C TYR A 413 8.32 -12.30 1.04
N ALA A 414 6.99 -12.26 0.87
CA ALA A 414 6.14 -11.25 1.48
C ALA A 414 6.24 -11.25 3.01
N GLN A 415 6.21 -12.44 3.63
CA GLN A 415 6.35 -12.57 5.08
C GLN A 415 7.72 -12.10 5.59
N ALA A 416 8.79 -12.41 4.86
CA ALA A 416 10.14 -11.94 5.20
C ALA A 416 10.30 -10.43 4.99
N MET A 417 9.74 -9.87 3.91
CA MET A 417 9.75 -8.44 3.65
C MET A 417 8.98 -7.67 4.73
N ARG A 418 7.80 -8.16 5.12
CA ARG A 418 7.05 -7.63 6.25
C ARG A 418 7.90 -7.58 7.53
N ALA A 419 8.53 -8.69 7.88
CA ALA A 419 9.38 -8.76 9.08
C ALA A 419 10.55 -7.75 9.01
N LYS A 420 11.18 -7.61 7.83
CA LYS A 420 12.25 -6.64 7.61
C LYS A 420 11.74 -5.20 7.76
N LEU A 421 10.60 -4.86 7.16
CA LEU A 421 10.01 -3.52 7.21
C LEU A 421 9.63 -3.13 8.65
N VAL A 422 8.98 -4.03 9.40
CA VAL A 422 8.72 -3.82 10.83
C VAL A 422 10.02 -3.59 11.61
N SER A 423 11.06 -4.37 11.33
CA SER A 423 12.37 -4.24 12.02
C SER A 423 13.05 -2.89 11.80
N ILE A 424 12.75 -2.20 10.71
CA ILE A 424 13.31 -0.87 10.39
C ILE A 424 12.37 0.28 10.75
N GLY A 425 11.22 0.00 11.39
CA GLY A 425 10.35 1.00 12.03
C GLY A 425 9.02 1.28 11.36
N PHE A 426 8.55 0.43 10.45
CA PHE A 426 7.13 0.41 10.05
C PHE A 426 6.26 -0.22 11.14
N ASP A 427 4.94 -0.03 11.05
CA ASP A 427 3.99 -0.50 12.05
C ASP A 427 4.07 -2.03 12.25
N GLN A 428 3.84 -2.49 13.49
CA GLN A 428 3.82 -3.92 13.82
C GLN A 428 2.64 -4.65 13.17
N ASN A 429 1.55 -3.93 12.90
CA ASN A 429 0.36 -4.45 12.21
C ASN A 429 0.44 -4.28 10.69
N LEU A 430 1.61 -3.83 10.17
CA LEU A 430 1.83 -3.68 8.73
C LEU A 430 1.29 -4.89 7.97
N GLY A 431 0.38 -4.68 7.01
CA GLY A 431 -0.20 -5.73 6.20
C GLY A 431 0.57 -5.99 4.90
N MET A 432 0.36 -7.17 4.32
CA MET A 432 0.87 -7.49 2.98
C MET A 432 -0.28 -7.91 2.07
N LEU A 433 -0.22 -7.49 0.81
CA LEU A 433 -1.04 -8.01 -0.27
C LEU A 433 -0.17 -8.85 -1.21
N ILE A 434 -0.74 -9.88 -1.80
CA ILE A 434 -0.10 -10.66 -2.86
C ILE A 434 -1.03 -10.67 -4.06
N ASP A 435 -0.56 -10.16 -5.21
CA ASP A 435 -1.29 -10.28 -6.47
C ASP A 435 -1.21 -11.72 -6.99
N THR A 436 -2.36 -12.38 -7.01
CA THR A 436 -2.50 -13.78 -7.46
C THR A 436 -3.20 -13.91 -8.81
N SER A 437 -3.42 -12.80 -9.50
CA SER A 437 -4.23 -12.77 -10.72
C SER A 437 -3.70 -13.69 -11.83
N ARG A 438 -2.38 -13.86 -11.94
CA ARG A 438 -1.74 -14.56 -13.08
C ARG A 438 -0.63 -15.54 -12.66
N ASN A 439 -0.62 -15.98 -11.42
CA ASN A 439 0.43 -16.85 -10.87
C ASN A 439 0.00 -18.30 -10.62
N GLY A 440 -1.17 -18.70 -11.11
CA GLY A 440 -1.57 -20.09 -11.22
C GLY A 440 -0.89 -20.73 -12.44
N TRP A 441 -0.14 -21.78 -12.21
CA TRP A 441 0.65 -22.44 -13.25
C TRP A 441 0.23 -23.89 -13.42
N GLY A 442 0.21 -24.34 -14.68
CA GLY A 442 0.12 -25.74 -15.04
C GLY A 442 -1.28 -26.35 -14.99
N GLY A 443 -2.28 -25.70 -14.42
CA GLY A 443 -3.61 -26.27 -14.30
C GLY A 443 -3.57 -27.72 -13.79
N THR A 444 -4.20 -28.64 -14.52
CA THR A 444 -4.19 -30.09 -14.20
C THR A 444 -2.85 -30.78 -14.44
N ALA A 445 -1.91 -30.15 -15.16
CA ALA A 445 -0.56 -30.66 -15.40
C ALA A 445 0.47 -30.15 -14.37
N ARG A 446 0.02 -29.45 -13.32
CA ARG A 446 0.87 -28.97 -12.23
C ARG A 446 1.60 -30.14 -11.56
N PRO A 447 2.92 -30.04 -11.27
CA PRO A 447 3.65 -31.09 -10.57
C PRO A 447 3.04 -31.44 -9.22
N THR A 448 3.02 -32.71 -8.86
CA THR A 448 2.53 -33.24 -7.58
C THR A 448 3.66 -33.63 -6.62
N GLY A 449 4.90 -33.38 -7.01
CA GLY A 449 6.09 -33.71 -6.22
C GLY A 449 7.35 -33.13 -6.87
N PRO A 450 8.50 -33.23 -6.19
CA PRO A 450 9.77 -32.76 -6.70
C PRO A 450 10.23 -33.53 -7.94
N GLY A 451 11.14 -32.93 -8.71
CA GLY A 451 11.78 -33.61 -9.81
C GLY A 451 12.74 -34.71 -9.35
N ALA A 452 13.30 -35.45 -10.34
CA ALA A 452 14.27 -36.50 -10.07
C ALA A 452 15.55 -35.96 -9.40
N THR A 453 16.12 -36.72 -8.45
CA THR A 453 17.31 -36.35 -7.66
C THR A 453 18.64 -36.62 -8.41
N THR A 454 18.63 -36.63 -9.72
CA THR A 454 19.85 -36.80 -10.53
C THR A 454 20.83 -35.63 -10.41
N ASN A 455 20.30 -34.43 -10.36
CA ASN A 455 20.99 -33.20 -10.05
C ASN A 455 19.99 -32.13 -9.57
N VAL A 456 20.49 -31.03 -9.00
CA VAL A 456 19.66 -29.98 -8.39
C VAL A 456 18.77 -29.27 -9.40
N ASP A 457 19.24 -29.04 -10.63
CA ASP A 457 18.42 -28.41 -11.68
C ASP A 457 17.24 -29.28 -12.10
N THR A 458 17.46 -30.60 -12.25
CA THR A 458 16.40 -31.56 -12.57
C THR A 458 15.38 -31.64 -11.44
N TYR A 459 15.85 -31.65 -10.19
CA TYR A 459 15.01 -31.68 -9.00
C TYR A 459 14.09 -30.45 -8.94
N VAL A 460 14.64 -29.25 -9.06
CA VAL A 460 13.88 -27.99 -9.03
C VAL A 460 12.98 -27.87 -10.25
N ASN A 461 13.51 -28.06 -11.48
CA ASN A 461 12.71 -27.92 -12.70
C ASN A 461 11.56 -28.94 -12.80
N GLY A 462 11.72 -30.14 -12.27
CA GLY A 462 10.65 -31.13 -12.23
C GLY A 462 9.54 -30.79 -11.25
N GLY A 463 9.88 -30.11 -10.15
CA GLY A 463 8.97 -29.79 -9.06
C GLY A 463 8.32 -28.41 -9.12
N ARG A 464 8.99 -27.41 -9.66
CA ARG A 464 8.52 -26.02 -9.61
C ARG A 464 7.19 -25.80 -10.33
N TYR A 465 6.35 -24.94 -9.78
CA TYR A 465 5.09 -24.54 -10.37
C TYR A 465 5.27 -23.45 -11.42
N ASP A 466 6.01 -22.40 -11.09
CA ASP A 466 6.34 -21.33 -12.05
C ASP A 466 7.10 -21.92 -13.26
N ARG A 467 6.51 -21.79 -14.44
CA ARG A 467 7.03 -22.37 -15.68
C ARG A 467 7.69 -21.37 -16.60
N ARG A 468 7.88 -20.13 -16.17
CA ARG A 468 8.68 -19.17 -16.93
C ARG A 468 10.05 -19.75 -17.27
N ILE A 469 10.61 -19.28 -18.35
CA ILE A 469 11.97 -19.68 -18.76
C ILE A 469 13.00 -19.13 -17.77
N HIS A 470 12.77 -17.91 -17.29
CA HIS A 470 13.59 -17.23 -16.29
C HIS A 470 12.72 -16.34 -15.38
N LEU A 471 13.10 -16.18 -14.11
CA LEU A 471 12.37 -15.34 -13.14
C LEU A 471 12.25 -13.86 -13.57
N GLY A 472 13.20 -13.36 -14.34
CA GLY A 472 13.18 -12.00 -14.90
C GLY A 472 12.25 -11.82 -16.11
N ASN A 473 11.55 -12.85 -16.58
CA ASN A 473 10.54 -12.72 -17.63
C ASN A 473 9.23 -12.22 -17.04
N TRP A 474 8.68 -11.13 -17.57
CA TRP A 474 7.55 -10.42 -16.97
C TRP A 474 6.40 -10.12 -17.93
N CYS A 475 6.62 -10.07 -19.24
CA CYS A 475 5.60 -9.61 -20.19
C CYS A 475 4.80 -10.79 -20.77
N ASN A 476 3.48 -10.74 -20.62
CA ASN A 476 2.49 -11.65 -21.23
C ASN A 476 2.92 -13.12 -21.27
N GLN A 477 3.33 -13.68 -20.14
CA GLN A 477 3.98 -14.98 -20.07
C GLN A 477 3.09 -16.14 -20.52
N SER A 478 3.55 -16.89 -21.53
CA SER A 478 2.89 -18.09 -22.00
C SER A 478 2.92 -19.21 -20.95
N GLY A 479 1.83 -19.95 -20.83
CA GLY A 479 1.66 -21.04 -19.86
C GLY A 479 1.16 -20.60 -18.49
N ALA A 480 1.10 -19.29 -18.21
CA ALA A 480 0.55 -18.77 -16.98
C ALA A 480 -0.95 -19.08 -16.82
N GLY A 481 -1.43 -19.16 -15.59
CA GLY A 481 -2.83 -19.39 -15.26
C GLY A 481 -3.34 -18.38 -14.22
N LEU A 482 -4.66 -18.29 -14.08
CA LEU A 482 -5.27 -17.60 -12.95
C LEU A 482 -4.84 -18.30 -11.66
N GLY A 483 -4.38 -17.54 -10.68
CA GLY A 483 -4.00 -18.05 -9.38
C GLY A 483 -5.16 -18.14 -8.39
N GLU A 484 -4.83 -18.15 -7.10
CA GLU A 484 -5.82 -18.14 -6.02
C GLU A 484 -6.79 -16.97 -6.22
N ARG A 485 -8.07 -17.24 -5.95
CA ARG A 485 -9.11 -16.20 -6.02
C ARG A 485 -8.89 -15.21 -4.88
N PRO A 486 -9.30 -13.94 -5.07
CA PRO A 486 -9.22 -12.94 -4.01
C PRO A 486 -9.80 -13.45 -2.69
N GLN A 487 -9.02 -13.34 -1.63
CA GLN A 487 -9.35 -13.87 -0.31
C GLN A 487 -8.74 -13.00 0.78
N SER A 488 -9.52 -12.64 1.79
CA SER A 488 -9.04 -11.90 2.96
C SER A 488 -8.35 -12.83 3.97
N SER A 489 -7.31 -12.33 4.65
CA SER A 489 -6.59 -13.02 5.73
C SER A 489 -6.15 -14.46 5.40
N PRO A 490 -5.53 -14.72 4.22
CA PRO A 490 -5.21 -16.08 3.78
C PRO A 490 -4.05 -16.72 4.53
N ALA A 491 -3.16 -15.92 5.10
CA ALA A 491 -1.97 -16.37 5.85
C ALA A 491 -1.53 -15.29 6.86
N ALA A 492 -0.69 -15.69 7.81
CA ALA A 492 -0.17 -14.78 8.83
C ALA A 492 0.58 -13.59 8.20
N GLY A 493 0.19 -12.37 8.55
CA GLY A 493 0.77 -11.12 8.04
C GLY A 493 0.38 -10.78 6.60
N ILE A 494 -0.55 -11.53 5.99
CA ILE A 494 -1.09 -11.27 4.66
C ILE A 494 -2.55 -10.83 4.81
N ASP A 495 -2.84 -9.59 4.44
CA ASP A 495 -4.18 -9.02 4.52
C ASP A 495 -5.11 -9.62 3.48
N ALA A 496 -4.62 -9.81 2.25
CA ALA A 496 -5.40 -10.47 1.21
C ALA A 496 -4.54 -11.05 0.07
N TYR A 497 -5.06 -12.08 -0.58
CA TYR A 497 -4.76 -12.35 -1.99
C TYR A 497 -5.69 -11.48 -2.83
N VAL A 498 -5.13 -10.82 -3.83
CA VAL A 498 -5.85 -9.86 -4.67
C VAL A 498 -5.61 -10.13 -6.15
N TRP A 499 -6.52 -9.67 -7.00
CA TRP A 499 -6.29 -9.56 -8.44
C TRP A 499 -6.09 -8.07 -8.76
N MET A 500 -4.91 -7.56 -8.38
CA MET A 500 -4.59 -6.15 -8.60
C MET A 500 -4.40 -5.86 -10.08
N LYS A 501 -3.66 -6.72 -10.80
CA LYS A 501 -3.66 -6.70 -12.27
C LYS A 501 -4.90 -7.42 -12.78
N PRO A 502 -5.77 -6.74 -13.56
CA PRO A 502 -6.93 -7.38 -14.16
C PRO A 502 -6.50 -8.46 -15.17
N PRO A 503 -6.87 -9.74 -14.99
CA PRO A 503 -6.58 -10.77 -15.98
C PRO A 503 -7.14 -10.43 -17.37
N GLY A 504 -6.34 -10.65 -18.42
CA GLY A 504 -6.70 -10.33 -19.80
C GLY A 504 -6.29 -8.92 -20.24
N GLU A 505 -5.72 -8.09 -19.35
CA GLU A 505 -5.09 -6.85 -19.76
C GLU A 505 -3.61 -7.06 -20.05
N SER A 506 -3.18 -6.71 -21.26
CA SER A 506 -1.81 -6.88 -21.75
C SER A 506 -0.78 -6.15 -20.89
N ASP A 507 0.43 -6.70 -20.77
CA ASP A 507 1.59 -6.04 -20.18
C ASP A 507 2.31 -5.13 -21.18
N GLY A 508 2.22 -5.43 -22.48
CA GLY A 508 2.84 -4.68 -23.56
C GLY A 508 2.67 -5.35 -24.92
N ALA A 509 2.83 -4.57 -25.97
CA ALA A 509 2.69 -5.04 -27.34
C ALA A 509 3.81 -6.01 -27.75
N SER A 510 3.47 -7.06 -28.52
CA SER A 510 4.45 -8.03 -29.07
C SER A 510 5.34 -7.45 -30.16
N GLU A 511 4.95 -6.32 -30.74
CA GLU A 511 5.66 -5.56 -31.76
C GLU A 511 5.40 -4.06 -31.55
N GLU A 512 6.13 -3.20 -32.24
CA GLU A 512 5.93 -1.76 -32.12
C GLU A 512 4.56 -1.35 -32.69
N ILE A 513 3.69 -0.80 -31.83
CA ILE A 513 2.37 -0.28 -32.19
C ILE A 513 2.34 1.21 -31.89
N PRO A 514 2.21 2.08 -32.91
CA PRO A 514 2.02 3.52 -32.69
C PRO A 514 0.80 3.79 -31.81
N ASN A 515 0.97 4.60 -30.77
CA ASN A 515 -0.10 4.97 -29.85
C ASN A 515 0.12 6.38 -29.30
N ASP A 516 -0.94 7.00 -28.76
CA ASP A 516 -0.94 8.31 -28.11
C ASP A 516 -0.96 8.23 -26.57
N GLU A 517 -0.72 7.01 -26.04
CA GLU A 517 -0.77 6.72 -24.60
C GLU A 517 0.58 6.86 -23.89
N GLY A 518 1.64 7.23 -24.62
CA GLY A 518 3.00 7.33 -24.09
C GLY A 518 3.71 6.01 -23.88
N LYS A 519 3.11 4.87 -24.33
CA LYS A 519 3.63 3.51 -24.12
C LYS A 519 4.59 3.13 -25.24
N GLY A 520 5.80 2.70 -24.85
CA GLY A 520 6.83 2.24 -25.78
C GLY A 520 6.72 0.76 -26.14
N PHE A 521 7.61 0.31 -27.01
CA PHE A 521 7.80 -1.11 -27.30
C PHE A 521 8.98 -1.65 -26.47
N ASP A 522 8.73 -2.67 -25.66
CA ASP A 522 9.77 -3.38 -24.94
C ASP A 522 9.96 -4.78 -25.54
N ARG A 523 11.19 -5.10 -25.89
CA ARG A 523 11.52 -6.40 -26.49
C ARG A 523 11.26 -7.59 -25.57
N MET A 524 11.12 -7.39 -24.26
CA MET A 524 10.65 -8.46 -23.35
C MET A 524 9.22 -8.91 -23.65
N CYS A 525 8.45 -8.12 -24.42
CA CYS A 525 7.12 -8.49 -24.91
C CYS A 525 7.13 -9.14 -26.31
N ASP A 526 8.28 -9.12 -27.00
CA ASP A 526 8.50 -9.76 -28.29
C ASP A 526 8.75 -11.27 -28.10
N PRO A 527 7.87 -12.16 -28.60
CA PRO A 527 8.03 -13.62 -28.46
C PRO A 527 9.28 -14.19 -29.14
N THR A 528 9.91 -13.44 -30.06
CA THR A 528 11.15 -13.83 -30.75
C THR A 528 12.42 -13.33 -30.09
N TYR A 529 12.29 -12.59 -28.97
CA TYR A 529 13.44 -12.00 -28.29
C TYR A 529 14.20 -13.02 -27.47
N GLU A 530 15.51 -13.12 -27.73
CA GLU A 530 16.43 -14.06 -27.08
C GLU A 530 16.93 -13.57 -25.69
N GLY A 531 16.44 -12.40 -25.24
CA GLY A 531 16.72 -11.91 -23.89
C GLY A 531 17.82 -10.86 -23.75
N ASN A 532 18.08 -10.50 -22.50
CA ASN A 532 19.12 -9.56 -22.08
C ASN A 532 19.65 -9.93 -20.68
N ALA A 533 20.50 -9.08 -20.10
CA ALA A 533 21.10 -9.35 -18.78
C ALA A 533 20.06 -9.50 -17.65
N ARG A 534 18.86 -8.88 -17.75
CA ARG A 534 17.82 -8.95 -16.70
C ARG A 534 17.15 -10.31 -16.61
N ASN A 535 17.11 -11.05 -17.72
CA ASN A 535 16.57 -12.41 -17.76
C ASN A 535 17.64 -13.47 -18.08
N GLY A 536 18.91 -13.18 -17.74
CA GLY A 536 20.02 -14.10 -17.96
C GLY A 536 20.26 -14.46 -19.42
N ASN A 537 19.88 -13.60 -20.37
CA ASN A 537 19.91 -13.82 -21.82
C ASN A 537 19.11 -15.07 -22.24
N ASN A 538 17.93 -15.24 -21.65
CA ASN A 538 16.97 -16.30 -22.01
C ASN A 538 15.85 -15.72 -22.90
N PRO A 539 15.20 -16.54 -23.75
CA PRO A 539 14.03 -16.12 -24.51
C PRO A 539 12.95 -15.50 -23.62
N SER A 540 12.23 -14.50 -24.14
CA SER A 540 11.22 -13.74 -23.39
C SER A 540 10.06 -14.60 -22.88
N GLY A 541 9.68 -15.67 -23.60
CA GLY A 541 8.51 -16.49 -23.29
C GLY A 541 7.18 -15.77 -23.41
N ALA A 542 7.16 -14.59 -24.05
CA ALA A 542 5.96 -13.78 -24.22
C ALA A 542 4.99 -14.39 -25.23
N LEU A 543 3.69 -14.12 -25.05
CA LEU A 543 2.65 -14.46 -26.03
C LEU A 543 2.75 -13.54 -27.25
N ALA A 544 2.47 -14.11 -28.44
CA ALA A 544 2.39 -13.35 -29.69
C ALA A 544 1.06 -12.58 -29.79
N ASN A 545 1.06 -11.56 -30.68
CA ASN A 545 -0.11 -10.75 -31.01
C ASN A 545 -0.71 -9.98 -29.80
N ALA A 546 0.10 -9.67 -28.81
CA ALA A 546 -0.32 -8.87 -27.67
C ALA A 546 -0.54 -7.41 -28.09
N PRO A 547 -1.64 -6.76 -27.65
CA PRO A 547 -1.87 -5.34 -27.85
C PRO A 547 -1.01 -4.49 -26.89
N VAL A 548 -1.10 -3.18 -27.02
CA VAL A 548 -0.47 -2.20 -26.13
C VAL A 548 -0.87 -2.48 -24.66
N SER A 549 0.01 -2.16 -23.72
CA SER A 549 -0.18 -2.34 -22.28
C SER A 549 -1.53 -1.78 -21.81
N GLY A 550 -2.26 -2.55 -20.99
CA GLY A 550 -3.59 -2.22 -20.47
C GLY A 550 -4.75 -2.54 -21.41
N HIS A 551 -4.50 -2.80 -22.69
CA HIS A 551 -5.55 -3.19 -23.63
C HIS A 551 -5.94 -4.66 -23.46
N TRP A 552 -7.20 -4.99 -23.82
CA TRP A 552 -7.72 -6.35 -23.68
C TRP A 552 -7.04 -7.32 -24.61
N PHE A 553 -6.52 -8.42 -24.05
CA PHE A 553 -5.82 -9.48 -24.73
C PHE A 553 -6.55 -10.82 -24.55
N SER A 554 -7.54 -11.08 -25.39
CA SER A 554 -8.41 -12.28 -25.33
C SER A 554 -7.61 -13.58 -25.27
N ALA A 555 -6.55 -13.75 -26.09
CA ALA A 555 -5.73 -14.95 -26.08
C ALA A 555 -5.06 -15.22 -24.73
N GLN A 556 -4.50 -14.20 -24.08
CA GLN A 556 -3.97 -14.31 -22.72
C GLN A 556 -5.07 -14.68 -21.72
N PHE A 557 -6.22 -14.01 -21.78
CA PHE A 557 -7.34 -14.30 -20.89
C PHE A 557 -7.80 -15.76 -20.98
N GLN A 558 -7.95 -16.28 -22.18
CA GLN A 558 -8.31 -17.67 -22.42
C GLN A 558 -7.24 -18.65 -21.90
N GLU A 559 -5.97 -18.35 -22.10
CA GLU A 559 -4.87 -19.16 -21.60
C GLU A 559 -4.81 -19.16 -20.07
N LEU A 560 -4.98 -17.99 -19.44
CA LEU A 560 -5.04 -17.85 -17.98
C LEU A 560 -6.19 -18.69 -17.39
N MET A 561 -7.37 -18.68 -17.99
CA MET A 561 -8.49 -19.52 -17.55
C MET A 561 -8.21 -21.01 -17.73
N LYS A 562 -7.63 -21.40 -18.85
CA LYS A 562 -7.30 -22.80 -19.15
C LYS A 562 -6.30 -23.39 -18.17
N ASN A 563 -5.30 -22.60 -17.78
CA ASN A 563 -4.21 -23.01 -16.91
C ASN A 563 -4.45 -22.67 -15.43
N ALA A 564 -5.66 -22.22 -15.08
CA ALA A 564 -5.99 -21.79 -13.72
C ALA A 564 -5.67 -22.85 -12.67
N TYR A 565 -5.08 -22.40 -11.57
CA TYR A 565 -4.90 -23.22 -10.38
C TYR A 565 -5.08 -22.35 -9.13
N PRO A 566 -6.05 -22.66 -8.27
CA PRO A 566 -7.00 -23.78 -8.35
C PRO A 566 -7.85 -23.77 -9.62
N PRO A 567 -8.31 -24.95 -10.08
CA PRO A 567 -9.15 -25.05 -11.29
C PRO A 567 -10.41 -24.18 -11.18
N LEU A 568 -10.91 -23.72 -12.32
CA LEU A 568 -12.20 -23.05 -12.40
C LEU A 568 -13.32 -24.09 -12.27
N SER A 569 -14.25 -23.84 -11.36
CA SER A 569 -15.49 -24.62 -11.21
C SER A 569 -16.50 -24.28 -12.32
#